data_3a1737e0305e57d63cd3f7f677101908
#
_entry.id   3a1737e0305e57d63cd3f7f677101908
#
_cell.length_a   1.000
_cell.length_b   1.000
_cell.length_c   1.000
_cell.angle_alpha   90.00
_cell.angle_beta   90.00
_cell.angle_gamma   90.00
#
_symmetry.space_group_name_H-M   'P 1'
#
loop_
_entity.id
_entity.type
_entity.pdbx_description
1 polymer ?
#
loop_
_entity_poly.entity_id
_entity_poly.type
_entity_poly.pdbx_seq_one_letter_code
_entity_poly.pdbx_strand_id
1 'polypeptide(L)'
;LVRYLALLALGCGVLVAFRGKVPLLPRVDEIGVDFVKRMDIWRGAIQSIGDAPLFGRGYNSYARIHTQYGTFSADHSHNLILELCMDFGLVGAVVLFSYFFINVRKIIRLHQQNQCHTRYALTVAVLACVFLHGMFDITMLWPQTALLLMYVLGFSTDYDKVYIFSSDRSHPIILIHSFEKRANGEED
;
A
#
# COMPACT_ATOMS: atom_id res chain seq x y z
N LEU A 1 12.84 10.68 -18.95
CA LEU A 1 11.69 11.21 -18.21
C LEU A 1 10.80 12.07 -19.11
N VAL A 2 11.33 13.14 -19.74
CA VAL A 2 10.55 14.10 -20.56
C VAL A 2 9.76 13.41 -21.68
N ARG A 3 10.39 12.43 -22.40
CA ARG A 3 9.72 11.67 -23.47
C ARG A 3 8.52 10.87 -22.93
N TYR A 4 8.64 10.25 -21.77
CA TYR A 4 7.54 9.49 -21.16
C TYR A 4 6.41 10.39 -20.69
N LEU A 5 6.72 11.54 -20.11
CA LEU A 5 5.72 12.54 -19.73
C LEU A 5 4.98 13.10 -20.95
N ALA A 6 5.69 13.32 -22.05
CA ALA A 6 5.08 13.78 -23.31
C ALA A 6 4.14 12.72 -23.90
N LEU A 7 4.53 11.43 -23.89
CA LEU A 7 3.68 10.33 -24.34
C LEU A 7 2.43 10.16 -23.45
N LEU A 8 2.61 10.30 -22.14
CA LEU A 8 1.49 10.25 -21.20
C LEU A 8 0.51 11.42 -21.45
N ALA A 9 1.03 12.65 -21.61
CA ALA A 9 0.22 13.82 -21.90
C ALA A 9 -0.51 13.70 -23.24
N LEU A 10 0.16 13.17 -24.27
CA LEU A 10 -0.45 12.90 -25.56
C LEU A 10 -1.56 11.85 -25.44
N GLY A 11 -1.32 10.74 -24.71
CA GLY A 11 -2.31 9.69 -24.46
C GLY A 11 -3.54 10.24 -23.73
N CYS A 12 -3.34 11.01 -22.68
CA CYS A 12 -4.42 11.70 -21.97
C CYS A 12 -5.18 12.67 -22.88
N GLY A 13 -4.48 13.45 -23.71
CA GLY A 13 -5.10 14.37 -24.68
C GLY A 13 -5.97 13.65 -25.70
N VAL A 14 -5.50 12.50 -26.22
CA VAL A 14 -6.27 11.66 -27.14
C VAL A 14 -7.52 11.10 -26.44
N LEU A 15 -7.40 10.59 -25.21
CA LEU A 15 -8.53 10.09 -24.43
C LEU A 15 -9.59 11.17 -24.19
N VAL A 16 -9.16 12.39 -23.86
CA VAL A 16 -10.07 13.54 -23.69
C VAL A 16 -10.72 13.95 -25.02
N ALA A 17 -9.97 13.96 -26.12
CA ALA A 17 -10.49 14.34 -27.45
C ALA A 17 -11.54 13.34 -27.99
N PHE A 18 -11.38 12.06 -27.64
CA PHE A 18 -12.33 11.00 -28.02
C PHE A 18 -13.37 10.69 -26.96
N ARG A 19 -13.49 11.54 -25.95
CA ARG A 19 -14.51 11.43 -24.91
C ARG A 19 -15.91 11.30 -25.52
N GLY A 20 -16.64 10.27 -25.09
CA GLY A 20 -17.99 9.98 -25.59
C GLY A 20 -18.08 9.44 -27.03
N LYS A 21 -16.96 9.33 -27.77
CA LYS A 21 -16.93 8.79 -29.14
C LYS A 21 -16.41 7.35 -29.21
N VAL A 22 -15.80 6.87 -28.13
CA VAL A 22 -15.24 5.53 -28.06
C VAL A 22 -16.02 4.71 -27.05
N PRO A 23 -16.65 3.58 -27.45
CA PRO A 23 -17.41 2.72 -26.54
C PRO A 23 -16.59 2.15 -25.37
N LEU A 24 -15.26 2.19 -25.50
CA LEU A 24 -14.31 1.72 -24.49
C LEU A 24 -14.19 2.66 -23.27
N LEU A 25 -14.72 3.90 -23.36
CA LEU A 25 -14.64 4.92 -22.32
C LEU A 25 -16.03 5.36 -21.81
N PRO A 26 -16.96 4.45 -21.55
CA PRO A 26 -18.34 4.82 -21.15
C PRO A 26 -18.41 5.56 -19.81
N ARG A 27 -17.33 5.49 -18.99
CA ARG A 27 -17.31 6.06 -17.63
C ARG A 27 -16.61 7.41 -17.49
N VAL A 28 -16.06 7.97 -18.56
CA VAL A 28 -15.37 9.25 -18.47
C VAL A 28 -16.34 10.38 -18.09
N ASP A 29 -17.60 10.28 -18.48
CA ASP A 29 -18.63 11.25 -18.14
C ASP A 29 -19.14 11.11 -16.69
N GLU A 30 -18.93 9.96 -16.08
CA GLU A 30 -19.32 9.67 -14.69
C GLU A 30 -18.28 10.12 -13.66
N ILE A 31 -17.03 10.44 -14.07
CA ILE A 31 -15.92 10.79 -13.16
C ILE A 31 -16.32 11.92 -12.21
N GLY A 32 -17.01 12.94 -12.70
CA GLY A 32 -17.47 14.06 -11.88
C GLY A 32 -18.48 13.63 -10.81
N VAL A 33 -19.40 12.74 -11.17
CA VAL A 33 -20.44 12.21 -10.27
C VAL A 33 -19.79 11.32 -9.20
N ASP A 34 -18.86 10.48 -9.60
CA ASP A 34 -18.14 9.60 -8.67
C ASP A 34 -17.25 10.39 -7.70
N PHE A 35 -16.66 11.49 -8.15
CA PHE A 35 -15.91 12.37 -7.26
C PHE A 35 -16.81 13.03 -6.20
N VAL A 36 -17.99 13.52 -6.58
CA VAL A 36 -18.94 14.12 -5.63
C VAL A 36 -19.41 13.09 -4.60
N LYS A 37 -19.70 11.85 -5.03
CA LYS A 37 -20.02 10.75 -4.09
C LYS A 37 -18.89 10.49 -3.11
N ARG A 38 -17.64 10.44 -3.59
CA ARG A 38 -16.45 10.25 -2.72
C ARG A 38 -16.29 11.37 -1.71
N MET A 39 -16.51 12.63 -2.09
CA MET A 39 -16.46 13.75 -1.15
C MET A 39 -17.52 13.62 -0.05
N ASP A 40 -18.71 13.15 -0.38
CA ASP A 40 -19.77 12.91 0.60
C ASP A 40 -19.43 11.74 1.54
N ILE A 41 -18.88 10.64 0.99
CA ILE A 41 -18.36 9.50 1.75
C ILE A 41 -17.25 9.97 2.72
N TRP A 42 -16.30 10.75 2.25
CA TRP A 42 -15.19 11.27 3.08
C TRP A 42 -15.67 12.18 4.19
N ARG A 43 -16.71 12.99 3.94
CA ARG A 43 -17.36 13.79 4.98
C ARG A 43 -17.88 12.91 6.11
N GLY A 44 -18.62 11.85 5.79
CA GLY A 44 -19.13 10.90 6.79
C GLY A 44 -18.01 10.17 7.54
N ALA A 45 -16.98 9.77 6.84
CA ALA A 45 -15.80 9.14 7.46
C ALA A 45 -15.12 10.07 8.47
N ILE A 46 -14.91 11.35 8.12
CA ILE A 46 -14.30 12.34 9.01
C ILE A 46 -15.17 12.58 10.25
N GLN A 47 -16.49 12.69 10.08
CA GLN A 47 -17.41 12.84 11.20
C GLN A 47 -17.35 11.61 12.12
N SER A 48 -17.34 10.42 11.55
CA SER A 48 -17.20 9.16 12.30
C SER A 48 -15.90 9.06 13.09
N ILE A 49 -14.78 9.52 12.52
CA ILE A 49 -13.49 9.60 13.22
C ILE A 49 -13.60 10.57 14.41
N GLY A 50 -14.26 11.72 14.23
CA GLY A 50 -14.49 12.69 15.30
C GLY A 50 -15.27 12.11 16.49
N ASP A 51 -16.24 11.22 16.22
CA ASP A 51 -17.06 10.60 17.27
C ASP A 51 -16.37 9.44 18.00
N ALA A 52 -15.39 8.78 17.35
CA ALA A 52 -14.65 7.66 17.93
C ALA A 52 -13.13 7.74 17.61
N PRO A 53 -12.43 8.80 18.08
CA PRO A 53 -11.11 9.11 17.57
C PRO A 53 -10.01 8.13 18.00
N LEU A 54 -10.09 7.54 19.18
CA LEU A 54 -8.97 6.78 19.77
C LEU A 54 -8.87 5.36 19.19
N PHE A 55 -9.97 4.61 19.24
CA PHE A 55 -9.96 3.18 18.90
C PHE A 55 -10.82 2.83 17.67
N GLY A 56 -11.47 3.85 17.08
CA GLY A 56 -12.32 3.65 15.90
C GLY A 56 -13.58 2.85 16.20
N ARG A 57 -14.18 2.30 15.14
CA ARG A 57 -15.47 1.58 15.20
C ARG A 57 -15.39 0.12 14.76
N GLY A 58 -14.18 -0.39 14.53
CA GLY A 58 -13.90 -1.75 14.06
C GLY A 58 -13.95 -1.86 12.53
N TYR A 59 -13.38 -2.96 12.07
CA TYR A 59 -13.21 -3.26 10.64
C TYR A 59 -14.49 -3.07 9.83
N ASN A 60 -14.35 -2.47 8.64
CA ASN A 60 -15.43 -2.21 7.69
C ASN A 60 -16.58 -1.41 8.31
N SER A 61 -16.24 -0.40 9.08
CA SER A 61 -17.24 0.38 9.83
C SER A 61 -18.09 1.26 8.93
N TYR A 62 -17.57 1.78 7.81
CA TYR A 62 -18.30 2.71 6.94
C TYR A 62 -19.63 2.12 6.45
N ALA A 63 -19.63 0.87 5.99
CA ALA A 63 -20.84 0.19 5.53
C ALA A 63 -21.98 0.17 6.56
N ARG A 64 -21.64 0.19 7.86
CA ARG A 64 -22.61 0.16 8.96
C ARG A 64 -23.06 1.52 9.44
N ILE A 65 -22.25 2.56 9.22
CA ILE A 65 -22.47 3.87 9.85
C ILE A 65 -22.91 4.96 8.88
N HIS A 66 -22.79 4.78 7.56
CA HIS A 66 -23.07 5.82 6.57
C HIS A 66 -24.46 6.44 6.74
N THR A 67 -25.47 5.65 7.14
CA THR A 67 -26.83 6.13 7.39
C THR A 67 -26.92 7.09 8.57
N GLN A 68 -26.05 6.94 9.59
CA GLN A 68 -26.00 7.82 10.77
C GLN A 68 -25.57 9.25 10.38
N TYR A 69 -24.78 9.37 9.34
CA TYR A 69 -24.24 10.66 8.87
C TYR A 69 -24.98 11.18 7.63
N GLY A 70 -26.00 10.44 7.16
CA GLY A 70 -26.76 10.80 5.97
C GLY A 70 -25.90 10.91 4.72
N THR A 71 -24.89 10.04 4.60
CA THR A 71 -23.94 10.03 3.49
C THR A 71 -24.20 8.91 2.51
N PHE A 72 -23.56 8.98 1.34
CA PHE A 72 -23.73 7.99 0.27
C PHE A 72 -23.36 6.59 0.77
N SER A 73 -24.17 5.59 0.40
CA SER A 73 -23.93 4.19 0.74
C SER A 73 -22.75 3.63 -0.04
N ALA A 74 -21.78 3.09 0.66
CA ALA A 74 -20.63 2.38 0.10
C ALA A 74 -20.14 1.31 1.09
N ASP A 75 -19.39 0.34 0.60
CA ASP A 75 -18.84 -0.71 1.46
C ASP A 75 -17.65 -0.20 2.29
N HIS A 76 -17.00 0.87 1.85
CA HIS A 76 -15.83 1.46 2.52
C HIS A 76 -15.65 2.93 2.10
N SER A 77 -14.75 3.65 2.76
CA SER A 77 -14.57 5.10 2.56
C SER A 77 -13.85 5.50 1.26
N HIS A 78 -13.37 4.57 0.45
CA HIS A 78 -12.55 4.83 -0.74
C HIS A 78 -11.32 5.72 -0.47
N ASN A 79 -10.79 5.65 0.73
CA ASN A 79 -9.54 6.31 1.12
C ASN A 79 -8.89 5.54 2.25
N LEU A 80 -7.68 5.03 2.01
CA LEU A 80 -6.94 4.17 2.94
C LEU A 80 -6.73 4.83 4.31
N ILE A 81 -6.40 6.11 4.33
CA ILE A 81 -6.10 6.82 5.59
C ILE A 81 -7.38 7.00 6.41
N LEU A 82 -8.46 7.43 5.77
CA LEU A 82 -9.73 7.61 6.45
C LEU A 82 -10.27 6.29 6.97
N GLU A 83 -10.18 5.22 6.18
CA GLU A 83 -10.63 3.89 6.62
C GLU A 83 -9.83 3.37 7.81
N LEU A 84 -8.50 3.45 7.77
CA LEU A 84 -7.66 3.03 8.90
C LEU A 84 -7.97 3.83 10.18
N CYS A 85 -8.16 5.15 10.06
CA CYS A 85 -8.51 5.98 11.20
C CYS A 85 -9.93 5.70 11.72
N MET A 86 -10.87 5.40 10.83
CA MET A 86 -12.25 5.11 11.20
C MET A 86 -12.40 3.72 11.82
N ASP A 87 -11.69 2.73 11.26
CA ASP A 87 -11.77 1.34 11.74
C ASP A 87 -10.98 1.12 13.02
N PHE A 88 -9.74 1.60 13.07
CA PHE A 88 -8.80 1.32 14.16
C PHE A 88 -8.53 2.52 15.06
N GLY A 89 -9.07 3.67 14.74
CA GLY A 89 -8.81 4.93 15.43
C GLY A 89 -7.39 5.46 15.22
N LEU A 90 -7.09 6.58 15.83
CA LEU A 90 -5.77 7.19 15.75
C LEU A 90 -4.68 6.30 16.37
N VAL A 91 -5.00 5.57 17.43
CA VAL A 91 -4.03 4.65 18.08
C VAL A 91 -3.64 3.54 17.12
N GLY A 92 -4.61 2.85 16.51
CA GLY A 92 -4.32 1.80 15.54
C GLY A 92 -3.64 2.32 14.28
N ALA A 93 -4.06 3.48 13.77
CA ALA A 93 -3.43 4.13 12.63
C ALA A 93 -1.96 4.46 12.91
N VAL A 94 -1.64 5.03 14.09
CA VAL A 94 -0.25 5.33 14.50
C VAL A 94 0.58 4.06 14.58
N VAL A 95 0.05 2.98 15.15
CA VAL A 95 0.77 1.68 15.22
C VAL A 95 1.09 1.16 13.82
N LEU A 96 0.10 1.13 12.91
CA LEU A 96 0.29 0.66 11.54
C LEU A 96 1.27 1.53 10.76
N PHE A 97 1.13 2.86 10.80
CA PHE A 97 2.06 3.76 10.12
C PHE A 97 3.47 3.68 10.71
N SER A 98 3.61 3.50 12.02
CA SER A 98 4.91 3.28 12.65
C SER A 98 5.57 1.99 12.15
N TYR A 99 4.80 0.91 12.03
CA TYR A 99 5.29 -0.34 11.45
C TYR A 99 5.79 -0.15 10.01
N PHE A 100 5.01 0.49 9.15
CA PHE A 100 5.44 0.81 7.78
C PHE A 100 6.69 1.67 7.76
N PHE A 101 6.73 2.72 8.55
CA PHE A 101 7.86 3.64 8.62
C PHE A 101 9.16 2.95 9.06
N ILE A 102 9.10 2.10 10.08
CA ILE A 102 10.26 1.33 10.56
C ILE A 102 10.79 0.43 9.46
N ASN A 103 9.90 -0.30 8.75
CA ASN A 103 10.31 -1.19 7.67
C ASN A 103 10.88 -0.43 6.46
N VAL A 104 10.27 0.69 6.09
CA VAL A 104 10.80 1.56 5.03
C VAL A 104 12.17 2.11 5.39
N ARG A 105 12.38 2.58 6.61
CA ARG A 105 13.70 3.05 7.05
C ARG A 105 14.75 1.94 7.03
N LYS A 106 14.38 0.73 7.42
CA LYS A 106 15.26 -0.43 7.40
C LYS A 106 15.71 -0.75 5.97
N ILE A 107 14.78 -0.84 5.01
CA ILE A 107 15.12 -1.15 3.62
C ILE A 107 15.93 -0.03 2.94
N ILE A 108 15.67 1.24 3.25
CA ILE A 108 16.47 2.37 2.76
C ILE A 108 17.91 2.24 3.28
N ARG A 109 18.10 1.92 4.57
CA ARG A 109 19.43 1.75 5.15
C ARG A 109 20.20 0.62 4.48
N LEU A 110 19.56 -0.54 4.26
CA LEU A 110 20.16 -1.67 3.55
C LEU A 110 20.55 -1.30 2.10
N HIS A 111 19.71 -0.52 1.42
CA HIS A 111 20.04 -0.03 0.09
C HIS A 111 21.25 0.91 0.07
N GLN A 112 21.36 1.81 1.04
CA GLN A 112 22.51 2.72 1.18
C GLN A 112 23.84 1.99 1.45
N GLN A 113 23.79 0.78 2.01
CA GLN A 113 24.92 -0.11 2.21
C GLN A 113 25.24 -0.98 0.97
N ASN A 114 24.74 -0.62 -0.21
CA ASN A 114 24.85 -1.39 -1.46
C ASN A 114 24.29 -2.82 -1.38
N GLN A 115 23.39 -3.06 -0.44
CA GLN A 115 22.71 -4.33 -0.28
C GLN A 115 21.28 -4.24 -0.83
N CYS A 116 20.82 -5.30 -1.47
CA CYS A 116 19.40 -5.47 -1.77
C CYS A 116 18.74 -4.45 -2.69
N HIS A 117 19.39 -3.99 -3.74
CA HIS A 117 18.81 -3.03 -4.71
C HIS A 117 17.45 -3.47 -5.27
N THR A 118 17.33 -4.74 -5.66
CA THR A 118 16.07 -5.28 -6.22
C THR A 118 14.94 -5.28 -5.20
N ARG A 119 15.24 -5.64 -3.94
CA ARG A 119 14.23 -5.64 -2.86
C ARG A 119 13.81 -4.22 -2.50
N TYR A 120 14.75 -3.29 -2.45
CA TYR A 120 14.47 -1.89 -2.25
C TYR A 120 13.51 -1.37 -3.34
N ALA A 121 13.84 -1.60 -4.62
CA ALA A 121 13.02 -1.18 -5.73
C ALA A 121 11.60 -1.79 -5.67
N LEU A 122 11.50 -3.10 -5.38
CA LEU A 122 10.22 -3.79 -5.22
C LEU A 122 9.40 -3.21 -4.06
N THR A 123 10.01 -3.03 -2.89
CA THR A 123 9.32 -2.50 -1.72
C THR A 123 8.82 -1.08 -1.96
N VAL A 124 9.66 -0.22 -2.54
CA VAL A 124 9.27 1.16 -2.89
C VAL A 124 8.13 1.17 -3.91
N ALA A 125 8.22 0.32 -4.95
CA ALA A 125 7.16 0.24 -5.97
C ALA A 125 5.82 -0.23 -5.37
N VAL A 126 5.83 -1.27 -4.54
CA VAL A 126 4.62 -1.79 -3.88
C VAL A 126 4.02 -0.75 -2.94
N LEU A 127 4.84 -0.11 -2.10
CA LEU A 127 4.37 0.95 -1.20
C LEU A 127 3.82 2.15 -1.97
N ALA A 128 4.50 2.59 -3.02
CA ALA A 128 4.01 3.67 -3.87
C ALA A 128 2.64 3.32 -4.49
N CYS A 129 2.48 2.10 -5.02
CA CYS A 129 1.19 1.62 -5.52
C CYS A 129 0.12 1.64 -4.43
N VAL A 130 0.40 1.09 -3.26
CA VAL A 130 -0.57 1.01 -2.14
C VAL A 130 -1.00 2.41 -1.68
N PHE A 131 -0.06 3.33 -1.49
CA PHE A 131 -0.39 4.68 -1.03
C PHE A 131 -1.07 5.52 -2.11
N LEU A 132 -0.57 5.52 -3.35
CA LEU A 132 -1.18 6.29 -4.44
C LEU A 132 -2.58 5.78 -4.78
N HIS A 133 -2.75 4.46 -4.87
CA HIS A 133 -4.06 3.87 -5.09
C HIS A 133 -4.97 4.07 -3.87
N GLY A 134 -4.41 3.92 -2.67
CA GLY A 134 -5.11 4.11 -1.40
C GLY A 134 -5.68 5.51 -1.17
N MET A 135 -5.25 6.51 -1.92
CA MET A 135 -5.87 7.85 -1.89
C MET A 135 -7.27 7.87 -2.53
N PHE A 136 -7.57 6.92 -3.42
CA PHE A 136 -8.80 6.89 -4.20
C PHE A 136 -9.59 5.60 -4.05
N ASP A 137 -8.97 4.55 -3.51
CA ASP A 137 -9.62 3.27 -3.25
C ASP A 137 -8.82 2.46 -2.23
N ILE A 138 -9.39 1.35 -1.69
CA ILE A 138 -8.78 0.58 -0.62
C ILE A 138 -8.52 -0.85 -1.07
N THR A 139 -7.36 -1.08 -1.66
CA THR A 139 -6.94 -2.44 -2.03
C THR A 139 -6.52 -3.29 -0.83
N MET A 140 -6.10 -2.66 0.28
CA MET A 140 -5.62 -3.36 1.46
C MET A 140 -6.72 -4.02 2.31
N LEU A 141 -7.99 -3.73 2.07
CA LEU A 141 -9.09 -4.46 2.72
C LEU A 141 -9.22 -5.91 2.23
N TRP A 142 -8.68 -6.22 1.06
CA TRP A 142 -8.67 -7.59 0.56
C TRP A 142 -7.54 -8.37 1.21
N PRO A 143 -7.83 -9.51 1.87
CA PRO A 143 -6.80 -10.30 2.57
C PRO A 143 -5.60 -10.66 1.70
N GLN A 144 -5.83 -10.92 0.40
CA GLN A 144 -4.78 -11.30 -0.54
C GLN A 144 -3.74 -10.18 -0.73
N THR A 145 -4.20 -8.94 -0.92
CA THR A 145 -3.32 -7.78 -1.10
C THR A 145 -2.66 -7.35 0.21
N ALA A 146 -3.37 -7.46 1.32
CA ALA A 146 -2.80 -7.23 2.65
C ALA A 146 -1.68 -8.22 2.97
N LEU A 147 -1.90 -9.53 2.74
CA LEU A 147 -0.89 -10.56 2.93
C LEU A 147 0.32 -10.36 2.02
N LEU A 148 0.09 -9.99 0.74
CA LEU A 148 1.18 -9.70 -0.19
C LEU A 148 2.03 -8.52 0.29
N LEU A 149 1.39 -7.44 0.75
CA LEU A 149 2.10 -6.29 1.31
C LEU A 149 2.91 -6.67 2.55
N MET A 150 2.31 -7.41 3.49
CA MET A 150 3.00 -7.87 4.70
C MET A 150 4.17 -8.81 4.34
N TYR A 151 3.99 -9.68 3.35
CA TYR A 151 5.07 -10.52 2.84
C TYR A 151 6.22 -9.69 2.26
N VAL A 152 5.93 -8.71 1.39
CA VAL A 152 6.95 -7.83 0.80
C VAL A 152 7.69 -7.04 1.88
N LEU A 153 7.00 -6.51 2.88
CA LEU A 153 7.62 -5.80 3.99
C LEU A 153 8.45 -6.72 4.87
N GLY A 154 7.95 -7.89 5.24
CA GLY A 154 8.66 -8.89 6.03
C GLY A 154 9.90 -9.40 5.30
N PHE A 155 9.75 -9.80 4.04
CA PHE A 155 10.86 -10.26 3.21
C PHE A 155 11.94 -9.19 2.99
N SER A 156 11.56 -7.91 2.98
CA SER A 156 12.51 -6.80 2.83
C SER A 156 13.36 -6.56 4.07
N THR A 157 12.93 -7.07 5.22
CA THR A 157 13.55 -6.77 6.51
C THR A 157 14.36 -7.92 7.12
N ASP A 158 14.09 -9.18 6.72
CA ASP A 158 14.77 -10.37 7.23
C ASP A 158 15.92 -10.81 6.31
N TYR A 159 17.02 -10.08 6.34
CA TYR A 159 18.22 -10.47 5.57
C TYR A 159 19.13 -11.41 6.31
N ASP A 160 19.13 -11.37 7.65
CA ASP A 160 20.12 -12.06 8.47
C ASP A 160 19.77 -13.51 8.79
N LYS A 161 18.58 -14.01 8.34
CA LYS A 161 18.12 -15.36 8.71
C LYS A 161 17.37 -16.05 7.57
N VAL A 162 18.07 -16.40 6.49
CA VAL A 162 17.53 -17.40 5.56
C VAL A 162 17.82 -18.78 6.13
N TYR A 163 16.84 -19.37 6.80
CA TYR A 163 16.90 -20.79 7.17
C TYR A 163 16.64 -21.63 5.93
N ILE A 164 17.67 -22.17 5.31
CA ILE A 164 17.50 -23.22 4.32
C ILE A 164 17.35 -24.52 5.11
N PHE A 165 16.16 -25.09 5.11
CA PHE A 165 15.93 -26.44 5.61
C PHE A 165 16.69 -27.41 4.71
N SER A 166 17.85 -27.90 5.15
CA SER A 166 18.48 -29.05 4.55
C SER A 166 17.67 -30.29 4.94
N SER A 167 17.37 -31.13 3.96
CA SER A 167 16.71 -32.42 4.14
C SER A 167 17.54 -33.43 4.96
N ASP A 168 18.77 -33.11 5.28
CA ASP A 168 19.66 -33.94 6.07
C ASP A 168 19.57 -33.56 7.56
N ARG A 169 19.04 -34.52 8.36
CA ARG A 169 18.75 -34.34 9.79
C ARG A 169 19.99 -34.25 10.68
N SER A 170 21.19 -34.40 10.16
CA SER A 170 22.41 -34.53 10.97
C SER A 170 23.14 -33.22 11.25
N HIS A 171 22.96 -32.16 10.44
CA HIS A 171 23.60 -30.86 10.68
C HIS A 171 22.74 -29.71 10.19
N PRO A 172 22.26 -28.80 11.04
CA PRO A 172 21.69 -27.53 10.60
C PRO A 172 22.81 -26.66 10.03
N ILE A 173 22.90 -26.56 8.71
CA ILE A 173 23.84 -25.67 8.05
C ILE A 173 23.35 -24.23 8.24
N ILE A 174 23.99 -23.53 9.17
CA ILE A 174 23.87 -22.07 9.29
C ILE A 174 24.72 -21.46 8.18
N LEU A 175 24.17 -21.25 7.00
CA LEU A 175 24.81 -20.61 5.85
C LEU A 175 24.82 -19.08 5.93
N ILE A 176 24.83 -18.49 7.11
CA ILE A 176 24.75 -17.02 7.27
C ILE A 176 26.11 -16.34 7.02
N HIS A 177 27.22 -17.03 7.22
CA HIS A 177 28.56 -16.42 7.14
C HIS A 177 29.25 -16.55 5.78
N SER A 178 28.79 -17.45 4.91
CA SER A 178 29.53 -17.76 3.66
C SER A 178 29.25 -16.78 2.51
N PHE A 179 28.15 -16.02 2.54
CA PHE A 179 27.87 -15.04 1.48
C PHE A 179 28.63 -13.73 1.66
N GLU A 180 28.88 -13.34 2.90
CA GLU A 180 29.60 -12.09 3.22
C GLU A 180 31.09 -12.22 2.90
N LYS A 181 31.70 -13.37 3.18
CA LYS A 181 33.11 -13.65 2.87
C LYS A 181 33.39 -13.70 1.36
N ARG A 182 32.50 -14.29 0.55
CA ARG A 182 32.65 -14.31 -0.92
C ARG A 182 32.48 -12.94 -1.58
N ALA A 183 31.67 -12.07 -1.02
CA ALA A 183 31.48 -10.71 -1.54
C ALA A 183 32.70 -9.81 -1.27
N ASN A 184 33.46 -10.10 -0.22
CA ASN A 184 34.65 -9.31 0.18
C ASN A 184 35.96 -9.85 -0.37
N GLY A 185 35.96 -10.94 -1.15
CA GLY A 185 37.21 -11.46 -1.78
C GLY A 185 38.22 -12.06 -0.82
N GLU A 186 37.79 -12.40 0.39
CA GLU A 186 38.66 -13.12 1.36
C GLU A 186 38.52 -14.63 1.07
N GLU A 187 39.38 -15.13 0.20
CA GLU A 187 39.64 -16.57 0.05
C GLU A 187 40.72 -16.95 1.09
N ASP A 188 40.41 -17.94 1.95
CA ASP A 188 41.42 -18.67 2.77
C ASP A 188 42.18 -19.65 1.91
#